data_58c5a6c475c8b0d02f2bf7bdb0afefcd
#
_entry.id   58c5a6c475c8b0d02f2bf7bdb0afefcd
#
_cell.length_a   1.000
_cell.length_b   1.000
_cell.length_c   1.000
_cell.angle_alpha   90.00
_cell.angle_beta   90.00
_cell.angle_gamma   90.00
#
_symmetry.space_group_name_H-M   'P 1'
#
loop_
_entity.id
_entity.type
_entity.pdbx_description
1 polymer ?
#
loop_
_entity_poly.entity_id
_entity_poly.type
_entity_poly.pdbx_seq_one_letter_code
_entity_poly.pdbx_strand_id
1 'polypeptide(L)'
;MEKPMISLENVEKVYKTKAGPLKVLKGVNFQVNAGEFVAIVGPSGSGKSTLINMITGIDRPTSGEVYVAGQRLTNMNENAVAKWRGRNVGVVFQFFQLLPTITVLENVMLPMHYCGTYSGRRKERAMELLELVNIPDVANKYPSQISGGQQQRAAIARALANDPKVIVGDEPTGNLDTLSAGLVFALFEELVAQGKTIVMVTHDRDLAGQVPRVEEVRDGQLVSPSEVDERLVVRQAK
;
A
#
# COMPACT_ATOMS: atom_id res chain seq x y z
N MET A 1 9.86 24.14 5.02
CA MET A 1 9.72 22.89 4.24
C MET A 1 8.57 22.11 4.82
N GLU A 2 7.63 21.65 4.00
CA GLU A 2 6.57 20.76 4.45
C GLU A 2 7.16 19.43 4.91
N LYS A 3 6.58 18.85 5.97
CA LYS A 3 7.02 17.54 6.47
C LYS A 3 6.59 16.45 5.47
N PRO A 4 7.46 15.47 5.16
CA PRO A 4 7.11 14.39 4.27
C PRO A 4 5.89 13.61 4.81
N MET A 5 5.09 13.06 3.91
CA MET A 5 3.95 12.20 4.25
C MET A 5 4.41 10.89 4.89
N ILE A 6 5.54 10.35 4.41
CA ILE A 6 6.22 9.16 4.95
C ILE A 6 7.69 9.53 5.18
N SER A 7 8.25 9.22 6.36
CA SER A 7 9.67 9.31 6.66
C SER A 7 10.12 8.11 7.47
N LEU A 8 11.10 7.41 6.96
CA LEU A 8 11.87 6.38 7.67
C LEU A 8 13.28 6.94 7.89
N GLU A 9 13.75 6.92 9.13
CA GLU A 9 15.01 7.48 9.54
C GLU A 9 15.87 6.39 10.18
N ASN A 10 16.93 5.96 9.47
CA ASN A 10 17.86 4.92 9.89
C ASN A 10 17.16 3.63 10.39
N VAL A 11 16.13 3.19 9.67
CA VAL A 11 15.29 2.06 10.07
C VAL A 11 16.01 0.75 9.87
N GLU A 12 16.11 -0.03 10.94
CA GLU A 12 16.60 -1.40 10.93
C GLU A 12 15.51 -2.39 11.36
N LYS A 13 15.51 -3.58 10.75
CA LYS A 13 14.67 -4.69 11.17
C LYS A 13 15.46 -5.98 11.25
N VAL A 14 15.42 -6.58 12.43
CA VAL A 14 16.04 -7.88 12.72
C VAL A 14 14.97 -8.85 13.22
N TYR A 15 14.79 -9.96 12.52
CA TYR A 15 13.95 -11.07 12.97
C TYR A 15 14.77 -12.11 13.72
N LYS A 16 14.23 -12.61 14.82
CA LYS A 16 14.79 -13.76 15.54
C LYS A 16 14.35 -15.04 14.85
N THR A 17 15.27 -15.78 14.28
CA THR A 17 15.00 -17.07 13.64
C THR A 17 15.68 -18.21 14.41
N LYS A 18 15.29 -19.47 14.12
CA LYS A 18 15.94 -20.65 14.69
C LYS A 18 17.42 -20.75 14.31
N ALA A 19 17.80 -20.18 13.15
CA ALA A 19 19.18 -20.15 12.65
C ALA A 19 19.99 -18.94 13.16
N GLY A 20 19.41 -18.08 14.02
CA GLY A 20 20.02 -16.87 14.53
C GLY A 20 19.30 -15.59 14.07
N PRO A 21 19.83 -14.40 14.39
CA PRO A 21 19.24 -13.14 14.00
C PRO A 21 19.39 -12.89 12.48
N LEU A 22 18.29 -12.56 11.81
CA LEU A 22 18.26 -12.19 10.41
C LEU A 22 17.99 -10.68 10.27
N LYS A 23 18.98 -9.88 9.87
CA LYS A 23 18.82 -8.46 9.62
C LYS A 23 18.28 -8.23 8.21
N VAL A 24 17.00 -7.84 8.12
CA VAL A 24 16.27 -7.68 6.85
C VAL A 24 16.29 -6.23 6.36
N LEU A 25 16.21 -5.23 7.24
CA LEU A 25 16.43 -3.83 6.87
C LEU A 25 17.68 -3.31 7.59
N LYS A 26 18.51 -2.55 6.87
CA LYS A 26 19.88 -2.20 7.28
C LYS A 26 20.10 -0.68 7.22
N GLY A 27 19.43 0.07 8.12
CA GLY A 27 19.58 1.52 8.21
C GLY A 27 18.92 2.26 7.05
N VAL A 28 17.66 1.89 6.73
CA VAL A 28 16.92 2.48 5.62
C VAL A 28 16.50 3.91 5.95
N ASN A 29 16.82 4.84 5.03
CA ASN A 29 16.31 6.20 5.00
C ASN A 29 15.42 6.33 3.77
N PHE A 30 14.15 6.69 3.96
CA PHE A 30 13.15 6.78 2.90
C PHE A 30 12.17 7.89 3.18
N GLN A 31 11.89 8.73 2.20
CA GLN A 31 10.93 9.82 2.33
C GLN A 31 9.99 9.85 1.14
N VAL A 32 8.70 10.12 1.39
CA VAL A 32 7.68 10.34 0.35
C VAL A 32 6.90 11.58 0.73
N ASN A 33 6.75 12.51 -0.20
CA ASN A 33 5.95 13.71 0.01
C ASN A 33 4.47 13.45 -0.20
N ALA A 34 3.61 14.37 0.26
CA ALA A 34 2.18 14.28 0.01
C ALA A 34 1.89 14.33 -1.51
N GLY A 35 1.00 13.45 -1.98
CA GLY A 35 0.61 13.39 -3.39
C GLY A 35 1.63 12.70 -4.31
N GLU A 36 2.72 12.14 -3.79
CA GLU A 36 3.64 11.36 -4.62
C GLU A 36 3.13 9.95 -4.89
N PHE A 37 3.46 9.43 -6.07
CA PHE A 37 3.36 8.02 -6.43
C PHE A 37 4.77 7.43 -6.52
N VAL A 38 5.08 6.47 -5.68
CA VAL A 38 6.40 5.83 -5.61
C VAL A 38 6.26 4.32 -5.82
N ALA A 39 7.03 3.77 -6.74
CA ALA A 39 7.21 2.32 -6.87
C ALA A 39 8.47 1.87 -6.14
N ILE A 40 8.37 0.76 -5.41
CA ILE A 40 9.49 0.08 -4.77
C ILE A 40 9.70 -1.25 -5.50
N VAL A 41 10.87 -1.40 -6.10
CA VAL A 41 11.26 -2.61 -6.83
C VAL A 41 12.42 -3.32 -6.12
N GLY A 42 12.76 -4.52 -6.58
CA GLY A 42 13.90 -5.28 -6.09
C GLY A 42 13.65 -6.79 -6.10
N PRO A 43 14.71 -7.61 -5.96
CA PRO A 43 14.60 -9.06 -5.99
C PRO A 43 13.74 -9.61 -4.84
N SER A 44 13.28 -10.86 -4.99
CA SER A 44 12.58 -11.55 -3.90
C SER A 44 13.49 -11.64 -2.67
N GLY A 45 12.93 -11.44 -1.47
CA GLY A 45 13.69 -11.46 -0.22
C GLY A 45 14.52 -10.22 0.08
N SER A 46 14.51 -9.17 -0.78
CA SER A 46 15.32 -7.96 -0.55
C SER A 46 14.83 -7.08 0.60
N GLY A 47 13.63 -7.31 1.16
CA GLY A 47 13.08 -6.55 2.29
C GLY A 47 11.90 -5.64 1.94
N LYS A 48 11.37 -5.66 0.70
CA LYS A 48 10.25 -4.80 0.25
C LYS A 48 8.99 -4.91 1.12
N SER A 49 8.48 -6.12 1.34
CA SER A 49 7.30 -6.32 2.20
C SER A 49 7.57 -5.93 3.64
N THR A 50 8.81 -6.12 4.14
CA THR A 50 9.21 -5.63 5.47
C THR A 50 9.17 -4.10 5.51
N LEU A 51 9.65 -3.43 4.48
CA LEU A 51 9.61 -1.97 4.37
C LEU A 51 8.15 -1.45 4.39
N ILE A 52 7.27 -2.09 3.62
CA ILE A 52 5.82 -1.79 3.65
C ILE A 52 5.24 -2.00 5.04
N ASN A 53 5.61 -3.07 5.74
CA ASN A 53 5.12 -3.33 7.09
C ASN A 53 5.55 -2.25 8.09
N MET A 54 6.71 -1.61 7.90
CA MET A 54 7.11 -0.43 8.68
C MET A 54 6.20 0.76 8.38
N ILE A 55 5.97 1.08 7.10
CA ILE A 55 5.13 2.20 6.66
C ILE A 55 3.68 2.04 7.14
N THR A 56 3.14 0.83 7.06
CA THR A 56 1.76 0.54 7.46
C THR A 56 1.59 0.36 8.97
N GLY A 57 2.68 0.25 9.72
CA GLY A 57 2.65 -0.09 11.15
C GLY A 57 2.11 -1.49 11.43
N ILE A 58 2.16 -2.42 10.45
CA ILE A 58 1.85 -3.84 10.67
C ILE A 58 2.94 -4.50 11.50
N ASP A 59 4.18 -4.07 11.31
CA ASP A 59 5.32 -4.51 12.10
C ASP A 59 6.12 -3.28 12.57
N ARG A 60 7.07 -3.47 13.49
CA ARG A 60 7.86 -2.41 14.11
C ARG A 60 9.33 -2.54 13.75
N PRO A 61 10.03 -1.42 13.59
CA PRO A 61 11.47 -1.45 13.45
C PRO A 61 12.13 -1.97 14.72
N THR A 62 13.31 -2.57 14.58
CA THR A 62 14.18 -2.92 15.71
C THR A 62 14.89 -1.68 16.24
N SER A 63 15.27 -0.76 15.34
CA SER A 63 15.84 0.55 15.63
C SER A 63 15.49 1.54 14.51
N GLY A 64 15.71 2.84 14.77
CA GLY A 64 15.32 3.92 13.85
C GLY A 64 13.90 4.40 14.08
N GLU A 65 13.45 5.35 13.26
CA GLU A 65 12.20 6.05 13.42
C GLU A 65 11.30 5.95 12.19
N VAL A 66 10.00 5.84 12.43
CA VAL A 66 8.98 5.80 11.36
C VAL A 66 7.93 6.87 11.63
N TYR A 67 7.77 7.76 10.66
CA TYR A 67 6.73 8.79 10.65
C TYR A 67 5.85 8.60 9.42
N VAL A 68 4.53 8.58 9.59
CA VAL A 68 3.56 8.46 8.49
C VAL A 68 2.35 9.33 8.79
N ALA A 69 1.89 10.09 7.81
CA ALA A 69 0.77 11.03 7.91
C ALA A 69 0.89 11.96 9.13
N GLY A 70 2.11 12.45 9.41
CA GLY A 70 2.42 13.34 10.54
C GLY A 70 2.52 12.66 11.90
N GLN A 71 2.35 11.33 11.99
CA GLN A 71 2.40 10.59 13.25
C GLN A 71 3.68 9.75 13.35
N ARG A 72 4.36 9.82 14.50
CA ARG A 72 5.49 8.93 14.85
C ARG A 72 4.92 7.59 15.33
N LEU A 73 5.20 6.51 14.60
CA LEU A 73 4.66 5.19 14.88
C LEU A 73 5.46 4.43 15.93
N THR A 74 6.77 4.67 16.00
CA THR A 74 7.73 3.92 16.84
C THR A 74 7.34 3.88 18.32
N ASN A 75 6.73 4.95 18.84
CA ASN A 75 6.36 5.07 20.25
C ASN A 75 4.90 4.70 20.58
N MET A 76 4.11 4.31 19.56
CA MET A 76 2.71 3.94 19.78
C MET A 76 2.60 2.50 20.26
N ASN A 77 1.63 2.19 21.13
CA ASN A 77 1.28 0.79 21.44
C ASN A 77 0.47 0.16 20.29
N GLU A 78 0.35 -1.18 20.30
CA GLU A 78 -0.30 -1.95 19.22
C GLU A 78 -1.73 -1.47 18.91
N ASN A 79 -2.54 -1.25 19.96
CA ASN A 79 -3.93 -0.82 19.80
C ASN A 79 -4.00 0.59 19.17
N ALA A 80 -3.11 1.49 19.60
CA ALA A 80 -3.03 2.84 19.05
C ALA A 80 -2.61 2.83 17.57
N VAL A 81 -1.58 2.03 17.21
CA VAL A 81 -1.15 1.86 15.81
C VAL A 81 -2.26 1.25 14.96
N ALA A 82 -2.95 0.20 15.44
CA ALA A 82 -4.05 -0.41 14.71
C ALA A 82 -5.18 0.58 14.42
N LYS A 83 -5.58 1.37 15.43
CA LYS A 83 -6.62 2.41 15.27
C LYS A 83 -6.16 3.53 14.33
N TRP A 84 -4.92 3.97 14.44
CA TRP A 84 -4.32 4.97 13.56
C TRP A 84 -4.25 4.45 12.11
N ARG A 85 -3.73 3.23 11.89
CA ARG A 85 -3.65 2.59 10.57
C ARG A 85 -5.01 2.55 9.88
N GLY A 86 -6.04 2.07 10.59
CA GLY A 86 -7.39 1.95 10.04
C GLY A 86 -7.98 3.28 9.53
N ARG A 87 -7.43 4.42 9.93
CA ARG A 87 -7.89 5.76 9.51
C ARG A 87 -6.98 6.45 8.51
N ASN A 88 -5.69 6.11 8.50
CA ASN A 88 -4.68 6.87 7.76
C ASN A 88 -4.05 6.09 6.60
N VAL A 89 -4.13 4.77 6.62
CA VAL A 89 -3.48 3.91 5.64
C VAL A 89 -4.46 2.91 5.05
N GLY A 90 -4.60 2.92 3.74
CA GLY A 90 -5.25 1.86 2.97
C GLY A 90 -4.21 0.85 2.50
N VAL A 91 -4.44 -0.45 2.69
CA VAL A 91 -3.53 -1.50 2.24
C VAL A 91 -4.21 -2.37 1.20
N VAL A 92 -3.54 -2.57 0.08
CA VAL A 92 -3.97 -3.41 -1.04
C VAL A 92 -2.96 -4.54 -1.20
N PHE A 93 -3.39 -5.78 -1.09
CA PHE A 93 -2.54 -6.97 -1.16
C PHE A 93 -2.67 -7.69 -2.50
N GLN A 94 -1.68 -8.47 -2.86
CA GLN A 94 -1.66 -9.32 -4.06
C GLN A 94 -2.82 -10.33 -4.07
N PHE A 95 -3.15 -10.94 -2.93
CA PHE A 95 -4.21 -11.95 -2.79
C PHE A 95 -5.53 -11.36 -2.26
N PHE A 96 -5.87 -10.14 -2.60
CA PHE A 96 -7.12 -9.42 -2.32
C PHE A 96 -7.50 -9.36 -0.83
N GLN A 97 -7.33 -10.42 -0.06
CA GLN A 97 -7.66 -10.55 1.37
C GLN A 97 -9.12 -10.18 1.70
N LEU A 98 -10.05 -10.44 0.77
CA LEU A 98 -11.48 -10.30 1.03
C LEU A 98 -11.96 -11.44 1.93
N LEU A 99 -12.86 -11.14 2.87
CA LEU A 99 -13.51 -12.15 3.70
C LEU A 99 -14.53 -12.90 2.84
N PRO A 100 -14.39 -14.24 2.66
CA PRO A 100 -15.20 -15.01 1.73
C PRO A 100 -16.65 -15.22 2.20
N THR A 101 -16.91 -15.02 3.50
CA THR A 101 -18.20 -15.27 4.16
C THR A 101 -19.15 -14.07 4.15
N ILE A 102 -18.71 -12.93 3.66
CA ILE A 102 -19.53 -11.71 3.55
C ILE A 102 -19.48 -11.16 2.13
N THR A 103 -20.46 -10.35 1.76
CA THR A 103 -20.56 -9.75 0.42
C THR A 103 -19.45 -8.76 0.13
N VAL A 104 -19.30 -8.37 -1.13
CA VAL A 104 -18.38 -7.32 -1.56
C VAL A 104 -18.67 -6.01 -0.82
N LEU A 105 -19.93 -5.61 -0.74
CA LEU A 105 -20.34 -4.40 -0.04
C LEU A 105 -19.96 -4.45 1.45
N GLU A 106 -20.20 -5.57 2.12
CA GLU A 106 -19.86 -5.76 3.52
C GLU A 106 -18.33 -5.75 3.75
N ASN A 107 -17.55 -6.31 2.82
CA ASN A 107 -16.09 -6.21 2.85
C ASN A 107 -15.63 -4.75 2.81
N VAL A 108 -16.21 -3.91 1.95
CA VAL A 108 -15.88 -2.49 1.86
C VAL A 108 -16.33 -1.73 3.12
N MET A 109 -17.44 -2.11 3.74
CA MET A 109 -17.94 -1.49 4.97
C MET A 109 -17.09 -1.83 6.20
N LEU A 110 -16.37 -2.94 6.20
CA LEU A 110 -15.69 -3.52 7.36
C LEU A 110 -14.73 -2.53 8.07
N PRO A 111 -13.81 -1.81 7.37
CA PRO A 111 -12.94 -0.84 8.01
C PRO A 111 -13.70 0.30 8.71
N MET A 112 -14.84 0.73 8.15
CA MET A 112 -15.69 1.76 8.75
C MET A 112 -16.35 1.29 10.04
N HIS A 113 -16.71 0.00 10.13
CA HIS A 113 -17.22 -0.60 11.36
C HIS A 113 -16.14 -0.60 12.45
N TYR A 114 -14.93 -1.06 12.16
CA TYR A 114 -13.83 -1.14 13.14
C TYR A 114 -13.37 0.24 13.61
N CYS A 115 -13.36 1.24 12.73
CA CYS A 115 -12.92 2.60 13.08
C CYS A 115 -14.04 3.48 13.66
N GLY A 116 -15.30 3.01 13.64
CA GLY A 116 -16.45 3.78 14.08
C GLY A 116 -16.77 4.98 13.20
N THR A 117 -16.35 4.95 11.91
CA THR A 117 -16.58 6.03 10.94
C THR A 117 -17.90 5.86 10.20
N TYR A 118 -18.39 6.93 9.57
CA TYR A 118 -19.60 6.95 8.71
C TYR A 118 -20.81 6.27 9.33
N SER A 119 -21.02 6.43 10.66
CA SER A 119 -22.20 5.86 11.35
C SER A 119 -23.49 6.33 10.68
N GLY A 120 -24.37 5.36 10.35
CA GLY A 120 -25.61 5.63 9.61
C GLY A 120 -25.47 5.76 8.09
N ARG A 121 -24.25 5.98 7.55
CA ARG A 121 -24.00 6.19 6.12
C ARG A 121 -22.99 5.20 5.51
N ARG A 122 -22.61 4.14 6.22
CA ARG A 122 -21.58 3.18 5.76
C ARG A 122 -21.93 2.50 4.44
N LYS A 123 -23.21 2.12 4.28
CA LYS A 123 -23.69 1.48 3.05
C LYS A 123 -23.62 2.44 1.86
N GLU A 124 -24.07 3.68 2.04
CA GLU A 124 -23.98 4.75 1.03
C GLU A 124 -22.51 4.97 0.64
N ARG A 125 -21.63 5.19 1.62
CA ARG A 125 -20.19 5.37 1.38
C ARG A 125 -19.55 4.16 0.68
N ALA A 126 -19.91 2.96 1.05
CA ALA A 126 -19.39 1.75 0.40
C ALA A 126 -19.86 1.64 -1.06
N MET A 127 -21.11 2.01 -1.37
CA MET A 127 -21.60 2.06 -2.76
C MET A 127 -20.86 3.11 -3.59
N GLU A 128 -20.66 4.35 -3.07
CA GLU A 128 -19.85 5.38 -3.73
C GLU A 128 -18.46 4.85 -4.11
N LEU A 129 -17.82 4.08 -3.20
CA LEU A 129 -16.51 3.49 -3.46
C LEU A 129 -16.56 2.35 -4.49
N LEU A 130 -17.62 1.55 -4.51
CA LEU A 130 -17.81 0.53 -5.54
C LEU A 130 -18.08 1.16 -6.91
N GLU A 131 -18.78 2.30 -6.97
CA GLU A 131 -18.94 3.09 -8.19
C GLU A 131 -17.59 3.67 -8.67
N LEU A 132 -16.81 4.25 -7.75
CA LEU A 132 -15.45 4.76 -8.06
C LEU A 132 -14.56 3.71 -8.71
N VAL A 133 -14.63 2.46 -8.24
CA VAL A 133 -13.83 1.35 -8.80
C VAL A 133 -14.57 0.57 -9.91
N ASN A 134 -15.71 1.07 -10.40
CA ASN A 134 -16.50 0.50 -11.52
C ASN A 134 -16.95 -0.96 -11.31
N ILE A 135 -17.47 -1.29 -10.11
CA ILE A 135 -18.06 -2.60 -9.80
C ILE A 135 -19.33 -2.52 -8.91
N PRO A 136 -20.23 -1.54 -9.07
CA PRO A 136 -21.42 -1.44 -8.21
C PRO A 136 -22.38 -2.62 -8.39
N ASP A 137 -22.41 -3.24 -9.56
CA ASP A 137 -23.26 -4.37 -9.94
C ASP A 137 -22.95 -5.66 -9.16
N VAL A 138 -21.76 -5.77 -8.56
CA VAL A 138 -21.36 -6.94 -7.77
C VAL A 138 -21.44 -6.72 -6.25
N ALA A 139 -21.98 -5.61 -5.79
CA ALA A 139 -22.05 -5.23 -4.37
C ALA A 139 -22.62 -6.35 -3.46
N ASN A 140 -23.67 -7.05 -3.92
CA ASN A 140 -24.35 -8.11 -3.18
C ASN A 140 -23.79 -9.52 -3.44
N LYS A 141 -22.76 -9.66 -4.27
CA LYS A 141 -22.10 -10.94 -4.53
C LYS A 141 -21.04 -11.24 -3.47
N TYR A 142 -20.76 -12.53 -3.30
CA TYR A 142 -19.62 -12.98 -2.50
C TYR A 142 -18.31 -12.96 -3.32
N PRO A 143 -17.13 -12.87 -2.69
CA PRO A 143 -15.86 -12.89 -3.40
C PRO A 143 -15.68 -14.05 -4.37
N SER A 144 -16.20 -15.24 -4.05
CA SER A 144 -16.14 -16.42 -4.92
C SER A 144 -16.98 -16.32 -6.21
N GLN A 145 -17.85 -15.33 -6.32
CA GLN A 145 -18.79 -15.13 -7.45
C GLN A 145 -18.32 -14.05 -8.43
N ILE A 146 -17.13 -13.48 -8.22
CA ILE A 146 -16.59 -12.37 -9.01
C ILE A 146 -15.18 -12.69 -9.52
N SER A 147 -14.79 -12.04 -10.62
CA SER A 147 -13.47 -12.23 -11.22
C SER A 147 -12.34 -11.71 -10.33
N GLY A 148 -11.09 -12.16 -10.56
CA GLY A 148 -9.91 -11.66 -9.84
C GLY A 148 -9.73 -10.14 -9.93
N GLY A 149 -9.96 -9.56 -11.12
CA GLY A 149 -9.91 -8.11 -11.30
C GLY A 149 -11.00 -7.37 -10.54
N GLN A 150 -12.22 -7.96 -10.41
CA GLN A 150 -13.27 -7.40 -9.57
C GLN A 150 -12.95 -7.53 -8.08
N GLN A 151 -12.34 -8.66 -7.66
CA GLN A 151 -11.88 -8.83 -6.28
C GLN A 151 -10.81 -7.80 -5.91
N GLN A 152 -9.87 -7.52 -6.79
CA GLN A 152 -8.84 -6.51 -6.55
C GLN A 152 -9.44 -5.11 -6.44
N ARG A 153 -10.35 -4.75 -7.34
CA ARG A 153 -11.05 -3.46 -7.26
C ARG A 153 -11.87 -3.34 -5.98
N ALA A 154 -12.53 -4.41 -5.53
CA ALA A 154 -13.20 -4.45 -4.24
C ALA A 154 -12.22 -4.27 -3.07
N ALA A 155 -11.02 -4.87 -3.13
CA ALA A 155 -9.97 -4.68 -2.14
C ALA A 155 -9.46 -3.22 -2.11
N ILE A 156 -9.36 -2.56 -3.27
CA ILE A 156 -9.04 -1.12 -3.35
C ILE A 156 -10.17 -0.28 -2.75
N ALA A 157 -11.43 -0.53 -3.09
CA ALA A 157 -12.58 0.15 -2.48
C ALA A 157 -12.57 0.02 -0.95
N ARG A 158 -12.28 -1.19 -0.44
CA ARG A 158 -12.11 -1.43 1.00
C ARG A 158 -10.94 -0.64 1.60
N ALA A 159 -9.81 -0.54 0.91
CA ALA A 159 -8.67 0.24 1.35
C ALA A 159 -9.00 1.74 1.44
N LEU A 160 -9.89 2.24 0.59
CA LEU A 160 -10.36 3.63 0.56
C LEU A 160 -11.49 3.94 1.55
N ALA A 161 -12.04 2.95 2.26
CA ALA A 161 -13.26 3.06 3.06
C ALA A 161 -13.23 4.25 4.05
N ASN A 162 -12.11 4.46 4.75
CA ASN A 162 -11.93 5.51 5.74
C ASN A 162 -11.22 6.76 5.19
N ASP A 163 -11.19 6.93 3.87
CA ASP A 163 -10.54 8.06 3.19
C ASP A 163 -9.06 8.27 3.62
N PRO A 164 -8.20 7.24 3.54
CA PRO A 164 -6.83 7.32 4.01
C PRO A 164 -6.01 8.33 3.19
N LYS A 165 -4.98 8.92 3.83
CA LYS A 165 -4.01 9.81 3.16
C LYS A 165 -2.97 9.02 2.37
N VAL A 166 -2.65 7.82 2.84
CA VAL A 166 -1.62 6.94 2.28
C VAL A 166 -2.26 5.64 1.83
N ILE A 167 -1.93 5.21 0.63
CA ILE A 167 -2.30 3.90 0.08
C ILE A 167 -1.01 3.12 -0.16
N VAL A 168 -0.98 1.89 0.30
CA VAL A 168 0.15 0.99 0.13
C VAL A 168 -0.30 -0.24 -0.62
N GLY A 169 0.32 -0.52 -1.76
CA GLY A 169 0.10 -1.72 -2.57
C GLY A 169 1.26 -2.70 -2.43
N ASP A 170 0.99 -3.93 -1.96
CA ASP A 170 1.96 -5.02 -1.98
C ASP A 170 1.62 -5.95 -3.14
N GLU A 171 2.33 -5.81 -4.26
CA GLU A 171 2.11 -6.53 -5.52
C GLU A 171 0.64 -6.44 -6.01
N PRO A 172 0.03 -5.24 -6.08
CA PRO A 172 -1.41 -5.09 -6.25
C PRO A 172 -1.95 -5.58 -7.60
N THR A 173 -1.07 -5.87 -8.56
CA THR A 173 -1.40 -6.36 -9.91
C THR A 173 -0.88 -7.78 -10.18
N GLY A 174 -0.14 -8.38 -9.25
CA GLY A 174 0.61 -9.62 -9.47
C GLY A 174 -0.22 -10.87 -9.79
N ASN A 175 -1.52 -10.85 -9.50
CA ASN A 175 -2.45 -11.95 -9.80
C ASN A 175 -3.51 -11.57 -10.85
N LEU A 176 -3.27 -10.53 -11.64
CA LEU A 176 -4.22 -10.02 -12.61
C LEU A 176 -3.73 -10.26 -14.04
N ASP A 177 -4.67 -10.41 -14.97
CA ASP A 177 -4.40 -10.29 -16.39
C ASP A 177 -3.99 -8.85 -16.75
N THR A 178 -3.35 -8.65 -17.90
CA THR A 178 -2.80 -7.37 -18.34
C THR A 178 -3.84 -6.26 -18.39
N LEU A 179 -5.07 -6.57 -18.83
CA LEU A 179 -6.15 -5.56 -18.89
C LEU A 179 -6.57 -5.11 -17.50
N SER A 180 -6.81 -6.07 -16.59
CA SER A 180 -7.17 -5.79 -15.20
C SER A 180 -6.06 -5.05 -14.46
N ALA A 181 -4.79 -5.39 -14.70
CA ALA A 181 -3.63 -4.70 -14.14
C ALA A 181 -3.59 -3.22 -14.60
N GLY A 182 -3.82 -2.96 -15.90
CA GLY A 182 -3.90 -1.60 -16.42
C GLY A 182 -5.02 -0.77 -15.79
N LEU A 183 -6.19 -1.36 -15.56
CA LEU A 183 -7.30 -0.68 -14.89
C LEU A 183 -6.98 -0.33 -13.43
N VAL A 184 -6.30 -1.21 -12.70
CA VAL A 184 -5.86 -0.94 -11.32
C VAL A 184 -4.80 0.16 -11.30
N PHE A 185 -3.87 0.16 -12.24
CA PHE A 185 -2.85 1.20 -12.35
C PHE A 185 -3.46 2.57 -12.63
N ALA A 186 -4.35 2.67 -13.63
CA ALA A 186 -5.05 3.90 -13.95
C ALA A 186 -5.86 4.45 -12.76
N LEU A 187 -6.48 3.57 -11.96
CA LEU A 187 -7.16 3.96 -10.73
C LEU A 187 -6.18 4.56 -9.70
N PHE A 188 -4.97 4.02 -9.57
CA PHE A 188 -3.95 4.59 -8.69
C PHE A 188 -3.51 5.98 -9.17
N GLU A 189 -3.31 6.17 -10.48
CA GLU A 189 -3.00 7.50 -11.04
C GLU A 189 -4.11 8.52 -10.75
N GLU A 190 -5.38 8.13 -10.89
CA GLU A 190 -6.51 8.97 -10.55
C GLU A 190 -6.53 9.35 -9.05
N LEU A 191 -6.26 8.40 -8.16
CA LEU A 191 -6.18 8.66 -6.73
C LEU A 191 -5.04 9.61 -6.37
N VAL A 192 -3.89 9.51 -7.04
CA VAL A 192 -2.78 10.46 -6.89
C VAL A 192 -3.18 11.86 -7.37
N ALA A 193 -3.87 11.97 -8.51
CA ALA A 193 -4.39 13.24 -9.00
C ALA A 193 -5.40 13.89 -8.03
N GLN A 194 -6.09 13.07 -7.22
CA GLN A 194 -6.96 13.50 -6.12
C GLN A 194 -6.20 13.84 -4.83
N GLY A 195 -4.86 13.80 -4.82
CA GLY A 195 -3.98 14.16 -3.70
C GLY A 195 -3.66 13.00 -2.73
N LYS A 196 -3.96 11.74 -3.08
CA LYS A 196 -3.52 10.58 -2.29
C LYS A 196 -2.03 10.34 -2.50
N THR A 197 -1.35 9.85 -1.47
CA THR A 197 0.05 9.40 -1.55
C THR A 197 0.06 7.90 -1.71
N ILE A 198 0.75 7.38 -2.73
CA ILE A 198 0.77 5.96 -3.04
C ILE A 198 2.20 5.41 -3.00
N VAL A 199 2.37 4.30 -2.29
CA VAL A 199 3.59 3.49 -2.31
C VAL A 199 3.22 2.10 -2.80
N MET A 200 3.77 1.68 -3.94
CA MET A 200 3.49 0.39 -4.55
C MET A 200 4.77 -0.46 -4.59
N VAL A 201 4.73 -1.65 -4.01
CA VAL A 201 5.77 -2.66 -4.27
C VAL A 201 5.35 -3.47 -5.48
N THR A 202 6.29 -3.68 -6.40
CA THR A 202 6.08 -4.58 -7.53
C THR A 202 7.40 -5.17 -8.01
N HIS A 203 7.33 -6.38 -8.57
CA HIS A 203 8.42 -6.97 -9.34
C HIS A 203 8.26 -6.74 -10.86
N ASP A 204 7.11 -6.21 -11.29
CA ASP A 204 6.85 -5.83 -12.67
C ASP A 204 7.56 -4.49 -12.98
N ARG A 205 8.65 -4.58 -13.72
CA ARG A 205 9.48 -3.42 -14.10
C ARG A 205 8.79 -2.52 -15.12
N ASP A 206 7.91 -3.07 -15.96
CA ASP A 206 7.20 -2.28 -16.97
C ASP A 206 6.14 -1.40 -16.30
N LEU A 207 5.42 -1.92 -15.31
CA LEU A 207 4.52 -1.12 -14.50
C LEU A 207 5.27 -0.12 -13.63
N ALA A 208 6.36 -0.53 -12.98
CA ALA A 208 7.19 0.38 -12.19
C ALA A 208 7.73 1.54 -13.03
N GLY A 209 8.13 1.30 -14.28
CA GLY A 209 8.62 2.33 -15.20
C GLY A 209 7.57 3.38 -15.62
N GLN A 210 6.29 3.17 -15.32
CA GLN A 210 5.21 4.14 -15.54
C GLN A 210 5.02 5.06 -14.32
N VAL A 211 5.55 4.69 -13.14
CA VAL A 211 5.44 5.47 -11.91
C VAL A 211 6.48 6.60 -11.94
N PRO A 212 6.11 7.84 -11.54
CA PRO A 212 7.02 8.99 -11.60
C PRO A 212 8.31 8.83 -10.81
N ARG A 213 8.30 8.03 -9.74
CA ARG A 213 9.47 7.77 -8.90
C ARG A 213 9.60 6.30 -8.57
N VAL A 214 10.76 5.74 -8.86
CA VAL A 214 11.12 4.34 -8.59
C VAL A 214 12.28 4.28 -7.61
N GLU A 215 12.14 3.47 -6.59
CA GLU A 215 13.18 3.15 -5.60
C GLU A 215 13.51 1.66 -5.65
N GLU A 216 14.77 1.30 -5.61
CA GLU A 216 15.17 -0.11 -5.58
C GLU A 216 15.63 -0.50 -4.17
N VAL A 217 15.09 -1.62 -3.67
CA VAL A 217 15.56 -2.26 -2.43
C VAL A 217 16.41 -3.47 -2.79
N ARG A 218 17.67 -3.48 -2.35
CA ARG A 218 18.59 -4.59 -2.52
C ARG A 218 19.25 -4.93 -1.19
N ASP A 219 19.20 -6.19 -0.79
CA ASP A 219 19.81 -6.69 0.45
C ASP A 219 19.47 -5.87 1.72
N GLY A 220 18.24 -5.37 1.81
CA GLY A 220 17.74 -4.62 2.96
C GLY A 220 18.15 -3.14 2.98
N GLN A 221 18.64 -2.60 1.88
CA GLN A 221 19.01 -1.18 1.72
C GLN A 221 18.32 -0.59 0.49
N LEU A 222 18.06 0.72 0.51
CA LEU A 222 17.70 1.46 -0.70
C LEU A 222 18.97 1.71 -1.51
N VAL A 223 18.90 1.42 -2.80
CA VAL A 223 20.00 1.65 -3.75
C VAL A 223 19.85 3.06 -4.30
N SER A 224 20.96 3.79 -4.43
CA SER A 224 20.93 5.15 -4.96
C SER A 224 20.46 5.17 -6.44
N PRO A 225 19.81 6.26 -6.90
CA PRO A 225 19.35 6.38 -8.29
C PRO A 225 20.42 6.12 -9.35
N SER A 226 21.71 6.37 -9.03
CA SER A 226 22.87 6.10 -9.91
C SER A 226 23.19 4.61 -10.06
N GLU A 227 22.64 3.74 -9.21
CA GLU A 227 22.83 2.28 -9.22
C GLU A 227 21.60 1.54 -9.69
N VAL A 228 20.50 2.25 -9.91
CA VAL A 228 19.26 1.68 -10.48
C VAL A 228 19.50 1.37 -11.96
N ASP A 229 19.06 0.21 -12.42
CA ASP A 229 19.16 -0.24 -13.82
C ASP A 229 18.69 0.89 -14.77
N GLU A 230 19.55 1.32 -15.71
CA GLU A 230 19.32 2.43 -16.66
C GLU A 230 17.98 2.28 -17.44
N ARG A 231 17.43 1.07 -17.54
CA ARG A 231 16.14 0.80 -18.17
C ARG A 231 14.94 1.41 -17.41
N LEU A 232 15.09 1.69 -16.10
CA LEU A 232 14.07 2.33 -15.27
C LEU A 232 14.14 3.86 -15.32
N VAL A 233 15.29 4.42 -15.70
CA VAL A 233 15.60 5.87 -15.67
C VAL A 233 15.14 6.60 -16.96
N VAL A 234 14.97 5.90 -18.07
CA VAL A 234 14.82 6.51 -19.43
C VAL A 234 13.50 7.28 -19.64
N ARG A 235 12.52 7.20 -18.76
CA ARG A 235 11.23 7.90 -18.92
C ARG A 235 11.01 9.15 -18.06
N GLN A 236 11.96 9.51 -17.20
CA GLN A 236 11.82 10.74 -16.37
C GLN A 236 12.18 12.05 -17.10
N ALA A 237 12.58 11.98 -18.37
CA ALA A 237 13.09 13.12 -19.15
C ALA A 237 12.24 13.49 -20.39
N LYS A 238 10.91 13.36 -20.31
CA LYS A 238 10.03 13.89 -21.36
C LYS A 238 8.80 14.57 -20.77
#